data_db2070d0e571eec35c66a9dcfd474ffd
#
_entry.id   db2070d0e571eec35c66a9dcfd474ffd
#
_cell.length_a   1.000
_cell.length_b   1.000
_cell.length_c   1.000
_cell.angle_alpha   90.00
_cell.angle_beta   90.00
_cell.angle_gamma   90.00
#
_symmetry.space_group_name_H-M   'P 1'
#
loop_
_entity.id
_entity.type
_entity.pdbx_description
1 polymer ?
#
loop_
_entity_poly.entity_id
_entity_poly.type
_entity_poly.pdbx_seq_one_letter_code
_entity_poly.pdbx_strand_id
1 'polypeptide(L)'
;MLPERLSNGICSLNPQVDRLTQSAIMEIDKHGRVVNYTITQTVINTSFRMTYSDVNDILAGDKEKRQEYQKIVPSIELMAKLHETLENMRMKRGALNFDTNEAKILVDKQGKPVDIVLRQRGIAERMIESFMLMANETVAEHFSKLDLPFIYRIHEEPKAEKVQKFIDYASSFGLRIYGTASEISQEVLQDIMRAVEGEPYADVLSMMLLRSMQQARYSEHNHGHYGLAADYYTHFTSPIRRYPDLLVHRMIRDYGRSKEIAEHFEQVIPEIATQSSNRERRAIEAEREVEAMKKAEYMEEYVGDEYDAVVSSIVKFGLFVELPNTVEGLIHITNLPEFYHFNERDLTLRGEKSGTTFRVGQQIRIRVERADKMTGEIDFSYIPSEFDVIEKGLKQSSRSDRGRGSNRRSDKKEDKRKSGRSNDKRKHSQKDKKKKGKKPFYKEVAKKGAKHGKGRGKGRRTK
;
A
#
# COMPACT_ATOMS: atom_id res chain seq x y z
N MET A 1 20.83 -5.45 -9.00
CA MET A 1 21.06 -4.96 -10.39
C MET A 1 22.17 -5.75 -11.04
N LEU A 2 22.10 -5.89 -12.35
CA LEU A 2 23.23 -6.42 -13.13
C LEU A 2 24.42 -5.45 -13.05
N PRO A 3 25.69 -5.94 -13.19
CA PRO A 3 26.85 -5.06 -13.28
C PRO A 3 26.71 -4.01 -14.39
N GLU A 4 27.25 -2.82 -14.18
CA GLU A 4 27.09 -1.67 -15.07
C GLU A 4 27.43 -1.99 -16.54
N ARG A 5 28.51 -2.72 -16.77
CA ARG A 5 28.93 -3.14 -18.13
C ARG A 5 27.86 -3.95 -18.87
N LEU A 6 27.05 -4.74 -18.15
CA LEU A 6 25.92 -5.47 -18.74
C LEU A 6 24.68 -4.59 -18.81
N SER A 7 24.33 -3.91 -17.72
CA SER A 7 23.08 -3.11 -17.63
C SER A 7 23.05 -1.95 -18.62
N ASN A 8 24.15 -1.21 -18.74
CA ASN A 8 24.26 -0.05 -19.64
C ASN A 8 24.75 -0.41 -21.05
N GLY A 9 25.33 -1.60 -21.21
CA GLY A 9 25.84 -2.12 -22.47
C GLY A 9 24.81 -2.96 -23.22
N ILE A 10 25.02 -4.29 -23.19
CA ILE A 10 24.26 -5.23 -24.02
C ILE A 10 22.78 -5.35 -23.63
N CYS A 11 22.45 -5.14 -22.35
CA CYS A 11 21.07 -5.25 -21.85
C CYS A 11 20.26 -3.96 -22.04
N SER A 12 20.91 -2.81 -22.28
CA SER A 12 20.22 -1.54 -22.50
C SER A 12 19.72 -1.43 -23.94
N LEU A 13 18.47 -1.00 -24.12
CA LEU A 13 17.85 -0.77 -25.43
C LEU A 13 18.29 0.57 -26.02
N ASN A 14 19.61 0.69 -26.24
CA ASN A 14 20.22 1.90 -26.80
C ASN A 14 19.67 2.17 -28.21
N PRO A 15 19.49 3.46 -28.60
CA PRO A 15 18.97 3.81 -29.91
C PRO A 15 19.96 3.44 -31.03
N GLN A 16 19.41 3.17 -32.22
CA GLN A 16 20.15 2.89 -33.46
C GLN A 16 21.09 1.67 -33.38
N VAL A 17 20.81 0.74 -32.47
CA VAL A 17 21.58 -0.50 -32.29
C VAL A 17 20.64 -1.68 -32.14
N ASP A 18 20.94 -2.78 -32.86
CA ASP A 18 20.15 -4.01 -32.74
C ASP A 18 20.35 -4.62 -31.34
N ARG A 19 19.24 -5.01 -30.72
CA ARG A 19 19.20 -5.65 -29.40
C ARG A 19 18.31 -6.88 -29.42
N LEU A 20 18.84 -7.96 -28.84
CA LEU A 20 18.07 -9.16 -28.55
C LEU A 20 17.13 -8.88 -27.38
N THR A 21 15.87 -9.18 -27.56
CA THR A 21 14.83 -8.95 -26.54
C THR A 21 13.89 -10.14 -26.39
N GLN A 22 13.20 -10.20 -25.26
CA GLN A 22 11.98 -10.96 -25.14
C GLN A 22 10.81 -9.99 -25.16
N SER A 23 9.88 -10.23 -26.08
CA SER A 23 8.77 -9.33 -26.36
C SER A 23 7.44 -10.01 -26.10
N ALA A 24 6.53 -9.30 -25.45
CA ALA A 24 5.12 -9.63 -25.39
C ALA A 24 4.39 -8.69 -26.38
N ILE A 25 3.96 -9.23 -27.49
CA ILE A 25 3.21 -8.51 -28.53
C ILE A 25 1.73 -8.80 -28.27
N MET A 26 0.94 -7.75 -28.06
CA MET A 26 -0.46 -7.88 -27.64
C MET A 26 -1.38 -7.11 -28.56
N GLU A 27 -2.48 -7.73 -28.94
CA GLU A 27 -3.60 -7.08 -29.61
C GLU A 27 -4.65 -6.73 -28.52
N ILE A 28 -4.97 -5.43 -28.40
CA ILE A 28 -5.83 -4.92 -27.34
C ILE A 28 -7.09 -4.32 -27.96
N ASP A 29 -8.26 -4.75 -27.47
CA ASP A 29 -9.55 -4.25 -27.94
C ASP A 29 -9.85 -2.84 -27.37
N LYS A 30 -10.93 -2.22 -27.88
CA LYS A 30 -11.40 -0.90 -27.44
C LYS A 30 -11.81 -0.84 -25.96
N HIS A 31 -11.91 -1.96 -25.28
CA HIS A 31 -12.23 -2.07 -23.86
C HIS A 31 -10.99 -2.30 -22.99
N GLY A 32 -9.79 -2.33 -23.59
CA GLY A 32 -8.53 -2.56 -22.89
C GLY A 32 -8.20 -4.04 -22.63
N ARG A 33 -8.94 -5.00 -23.23
CA ARG A 33 -8.71 -6.43 -23.05
C ARG A 33 -7.76 -6.95 -24.10
N VAL A 34 -6.82 -7.79 -23.71
CA VAL A 34 -5.94 -8.52 -24.61
C VAL A 34 -6.76 -9.62 -25.31
N VAL A 35 -6.91 -9.53 -26.62
CA VAL A 35 -7.66 -10.50 -27.43
C VAL A 35 -6.76 -11.51 -28.12
N ASN A 36 -5.51 -11.15 -28.35
CA ASN A 36 -4.48 -12.02 -28.89
C ASN A 36 -3.11 -11.56 -28.40
N TYR A 37 -2.16 -12.51 -28.26
CA TYR A 37 -0.80 -12.15 -27.87
C TYR A 37 0.22 -13.19 -28.34
N THR A 38 1.47 -12.75 -28.45
CA THR A 38 2.62 -13.60 -28.74
C THR A 38 3.76 -13.22 -27.80
N ILE A 39 4.31 -14.21 -27.10
CA ILE A 39 5.52 -14.06 -26.28
C ILE A 39 6.67 -14.74 -27.01
N THR A 40 7.68 -13.97 -27.45
CA THR A 40 8.73 -14.51 -28.31
C THR A 40 10.04 -13.74 -28.15
N GLN A 41 11.11 -14.37 -28.62
CA GLN A 41 12.41 -13.71 -28.78
C GLN A 41 12.41 -12.87 -30.04
N THR A 42 12.89 -11.64 -29.94
CA THR A 42 12.93 -10.68 -31.05
C THR A 42 14.25 -9.97 -31.13
N VAL A 43 14.49 -9.30 -32.25
CA VAL A 43 15.52 -8.29 -32.42
C VAL A 43 14.83 -6.96 -32.62
N ILE A 44 15.18 -5.97 -31.82
CA ILE A 44 14.66 -4.60 -31.98
C ILE A 44 15.80 -3.61 -32.25
N ASN A 45 15.44 -2.55 -32.98
CA ASN A 45 16.29 -1.39 -33.17
C ASN A 45 15.51 -0.15 -32.72
N THR A 46 15.89 0.40 -31.57
CA THR A 46 15.20 1.55 -30.96
C THR A 46 15.51 2.80 -31.78
N SER A 47 14.48 3.50 -32.28
CA SER A 47 14.68 4.69 -33.10
C SER A 47 15.03 5.92 -32.28
N PHE A 48 14.41 6.08 -31.10
CA PHE A 48 14.57 7.25 -30.24
C PHE A 48 14.67 6.84 -28.77
N ARG A 49 15.57 7.47 -28.02
CA ARG A 49 15.62 7.37 -26.57
C ARG A 49 14.87 8.56 -25.98
N MET A 50 13.63 8.35 -25.58
CA MET A 50 12.80 9.38 -24.99
C MET A 50 13.00 9.48 -23.48
N THR A 51 12.84 10.68 -22.94
CA THR A 51 12.72 10.89 -21.50
C THR A 51 11.25 11.13 -21.14
N TYR A 52 10.86 10.87 -19.89
CA TYR A 52 9.51 11.20 -19.42
C TYR A 52 9.19 12.69 -19.57
N SER A 53 10.16 13.57 -19.27
CA SER A 53 10.02 15.02 -19.43
C SER A 53 9.69 15.40 -20.86
N ASP A 54 10.50 14.93 -21.85
CA ASP A 54 10.24 15.24 -23.26
C ASP A 54 8.87 14.76 -23.73
N VAL A 55 8.45 13.56 -23.28
CA VAL A 55 7.14 13.01 -23.65
C VAL A 55 6.00 13.81 -22.99
N ASN A 56 6.15 14.22 -21.73
CA ASN A 56 5.19 15.06 -21.05
C ASN A 56 5.06 16.43 -21.73
N ASP A 57 6.19 17.05 -22.14
CA ASP A 57 6.21 18.32 -22.87
C ASP A 57 5.53 18.19 -24.24
N ILE A 58 5.79 17.09 -24.97
CA ILE A 58 5.12 16.80 -26.26
C ILE A 58 3.60 16.70 -26.07
N LEU A 59 3.16 15.97 -25.04
CA LEU A 59 1.73 15.78 -24.75
C LEU A 59 1.06 17.06 -24.24
N ALA A 60 1.80 17.92 -23.54
CA ALA A 60 1.37 19.26 -23.13
C ALA A 60 1.29 20.26 -24.30
N GLY A 61 1.82 19.89 -25.49
CA GLY A 61 1.72 20.72 -26.69
C GLY A 61 2.93 21.65 -26.93
N ASP A 62 4.07 21.41 -26.26
CA ASP A 62 5.29 22.17 -26.48
C ASP A 62 5.72 22.13 -27.95
N LYS A 63 5.85 23.28 -28.58
CA LYS A 63 6.08 23.36 -30.02
C LYS A 63 7.49 22.94 -30.43
N GLU A 64 8.48 23.24 -29.60
CA GLU A 64 9.89 22.93 -29.89
C GLU A 64 10.10 21.40 -29.79
N LYS A 65 9.61 20.79 -28.72
CA LYS A 65 9.67 19.34 -28.55
C LYS A 65 8.88 18.58 -29.61
N ARG A 66 7.69 19.09 -29.98
CA ARG A 66 6.88 18.49 -31.07
C ARG A 66 7.56 18.58 -32.43
N GLN A 67 8.31 19.66 -32.70
CA GLN A 67 9.09 19.79 -33.92
C GLN A 67 10.34 18.91 -33.91
N GLU A 68 11.06 18.84 -32.78
CA GLU A 68 12.23 17.98 -32.58
C GLU A 68 11.89 16.51 -32.85
N TYR A 69 10.75 16.04 -32.30
CA TYR A 69 10.31 14.64 -32.36
C TYR A 69 9.13 14.42 -33.33
N GLN A 70 8.97 15.24 -34.36
CA GLN A 70 7.84 15.24 -35.29
C GLN A 70 7.47 13.84 -35.81
N LYS A 71 8.45 12.99 -36.07
CA LYS A 71 8.25 11.63 -36.62
C LYS A 71 7.49 10.70 -35.68
N ILE A 72 7.58 10.90 -34.37
CA ILE A 72 7.03 9.99 -33.37
C ILE A 72 5.85 10.59 -32.59
N VAL A 73 5.58 11.88 -32.73
CA VAL A 73 4.46 12.55 -32.05
C VAL A 73 3.13 11.81 -32.25
N PRO A 74 2.73 11.36 -33.48
CA PRO A 74 1.49 10.62 -33.66
C PRO A 74 1.46 9.30 -32.87
N SER A 75 2.60 8.61 -32.76
CA SER A 75 2.70 7.38 -31.98
C SER A 75 2.58 7.65 -30.48
N ILE A 76 3.18 8.73 -29.96
CA ILE A 76 3.08 9.13 -28.56
C ILE A 76 1.62 9.49 -28.22
N GLU A 77 0.92 10.22 -29.09
CA GLU A 77 -0.50 10.54 -28.88
C GLU A 77 -1.40 9.30 -28.90
N LEU A 78 -1.08 8.32 -29.75
CA LEU A 78 -1.78 7.02 -29.76
C LEU A 78 -1.50 6.21 -28.50
N MET A 79 -0.26 6.21 -28.02
CA MET A 79 0.12 5.57 -26.75
C MET A 79 -0.63 6.19 -25.57
N ALA A 80 -0.79 7.51 -25.53
CA ALA A 80 -1.57 8.18 -24.49
C ALA A 80 -3.04 7.75 -24.50
N LYS A 81 -3.68 7.64 -25.70
CA LYS A 81 -5.05 7.11 -25.82
C LYS A 81 -5.17 5.65 -25.38
N LEU A 82 -4.17 4.83 -25.67
CA LEU A 82 -4.14 3.44 -25.21
C LEU A 82 -4.03 3.39 -23.69
N HIS A 83 -3.16 4.24 -23.10
CA HIS A 83 -3.06 4.36 -21.64
C HIS A 83 -4.41 4.68 -21.00
N GLU A 84 -5.14 5.68 -21.49
CA GLU A 84 -6.49 6.03 -21.00
C GLU A 84 -7.44 4.81 -21.04
N THR A 85 -7.39 4.03 -22.13
CA THR A 85 -8.21 2.83 -22.27
C THR A 85 -7.86 1.76 -21.22
N LEU A 86 -6.56 1.53 -20.99
CA LEU A 86 -6.06 0.56 -20.03
C LEU A 86 -6.33 0.99 -18.58
N GLU A 87 -6.14 2.27 -18.28
CA GLU A 87 -6.42 2.83 -16.96
C GLU A 87 -7.91 2.73 -16.62
N ASN A 88 -8.79 3.13 -17.56
CA ASN A 88 -10.23 2.99 -17.41
C ASN A 88 -10.67 1.53 -17.19
N MET A 89 -10.06 0.59 -17.89
CA MET A 89 -10.33 -0.84 -17.70
C MET A 89 -9.93 -1.30 -16.28
N ARG A 90 -8.73 -0.95 -15.83
CA ARG A 90 -8.23 -1.29 -14.48
C ARG A 90 -9.09 -0.67 -13.38
N MET A 91 -9.45 0.60 -13.53
CA MET A 91 -10.32 1.30 -12.57
C MET A 91 -11.71 0.66 -12.48
N LYS A 92 -12.29 0.22 -13.61
CA LYS A 92 -13.57 -0.51 -13.62
C LYS A 92 -13.46 -1.91 -13.01
N ARG A 93 -12.29 -2.51 -13.05
CA ARG A 93 -12.01 -3.81 -12.43
C ARG A 93 -11.83 -3.71 -10.91
N GLY A 94 -11.69 -2.50 -10.35
CA GLY A 94 -11.53 -2.27 -8.92
C GLY A 94 -10.07 -2.03 -8.47
N ALA A 95 -9.15 -1.73 -9.40
CA ALA A 95 -7.76 -1.41 -9.04
C ALA A 95 -7.69 -0.20 -8.12
N LEU A 96 -6.94 -0.32 -7.02
CA LEU A 96 -6.69 0.78 -6.09
C LEU A 96 -5.52 1.61 -6.60
N ASN A 97 -5.76 2.90 -6.81
CA ASN A 97 -4.70 3.85 -7.15
C ASN A 97 -4.28 4.61 -5.88
N PHE A 98 -3.04 4.42 -5.48
CA PHE A 98 -2.43 5.16 -4.37
C PHE A 98 -1.43 6.15 -4.96
N ASP A 99 -1.89 7.36 -5.27
CA ASP A 99 -0.96 8.43 -5.59
C ASP A 99 -0.35 8.95 -4.29
N THR A 100 0.91 8.56 -4.06
CA THR A 100 1.71 9.08 -2.94
C THR A 100 2.70 10.10 -3.46
N ASN A 101 2.87 11.18 -2.70
CA ASN A 101 3.90 12.17 -2.98
C ASN A 101 5.28 11.54 -2.73
N GLU A 102 6.09 11.42 -3.78
CA GLU A 102 7.48 10.98 -3.69
C GLU A 102 8.40 12.19 -3.67
N ALA A 103 9.37 12.21 -2.76
CA ALA A 103 10.42 13.21 -2.77
C ALA A 103 11.59 12.79 -3.69
N LYS A 104 12.17 13.78 -4.35
CA LYS A 104 13.47 13.64 -5.01
C LYS A 104 14.49 14.51 -4.29
N ILE A 105 15.46 13.88 -3.67
CA ILE A 105 16.57 14.57 -3.00
C ILE A 105 17.60 14.93 -4.07
N LEU A 106 17.83 16.22 -4.25
CA LEU A 106 18.87 16.73 -5.15
C LEU A 106 20.16 16.82 -4.38
N VAL A 107 21.22 16.26 -4.93
CA VAL A 107 22.56 16.24 -4.31
C VAL A 107 23.58 16.92 -5.19
N ASP A 108 24.59 17.53 -4.56
CA ASP A 108 25.75 18.09 -5.25
C ASP A 108 26.72 16.98 -5.71
N LYS A 109 27.86 17.39 -6.30
CA LYS A 109 28.90 16.46 -6.76
C LYS A 109 29.56 15.65 -5.64
N GLN A 110 29.45 16.08 -4.40
CA GLN A 110 29.96 15.45 -3.20
C GLN A 110 28.92 14.54 -2.55
N GLY A 111 27.69 14.53 -3.05
CA GLY A 111 26.57 13.75 -2.53
C GLY A 111 25.87 14.41 -1.34
N LYS A 112 26.15 15.70 -1.04
CA LYS A 112 25.44 16.48 -0.03
C LYS A 112 24.08 16.91 -0.58
N PRO A 113 22.99 16.77 0.19
CA PRO A 113 21.68 17.24 -0.25
C PRO A 113 21.66 18.78 -0.32
N VAL A 114 21.14 19.29 -1.45
CA VAL A 114 21.02 20.72 -1.72
C VAL A 114 19.57 21.18 -1.78
N ASP A 115 18.65 20.27 -2.13
CA ASP A 115 17.22 20.54 -2.15
C ASP A 115 16.41 19.24 -2.11
N ILE A 116 15.15 19.32 -1.66
CA ILE A 116 14.19 18.22 -1.64
C ILE A 116 12.94 18.70 -2.35
N VAL A 117 12.68 18.14 -3.55
CA VAL A 117 11.57 18.53 -4.41
C VAL A 117 10.56 17.39 -4.56
N LEU A 118 9.28 17.73 -4.68
CA LEU A 118 8.26 16.74 -4.98
C LEU A 118 8.42 16.23 -6.42
N ARG A 119 8.44 14.91 -6.57
CA ARG A 119 8.42 14.25 -7.87
C ARG A 119 7.00 14.25 -8.41
N GLN A 120 6.74 15.05 -9.41
CA GLN A 120 5.48 15.01 -10.13
C GLN A 120 5.48 13.86 -11.13
N ARG A 121 4.51 12.95 -11.01
CA ARG A 121 4.28 11.87 -11.97
C ARG A 121 3.36 12.39 -13.08
N GLY A 122 3.92 12.53 -14.28
CA GLY A 122 3.18 12.99 -15.45
C GLY A 122 2.44 11.84 -16.17
N ILE A 123 1.85 12.17 -17.32
CA ILE A 123 1.14 11.20 -18.18
C ILE A 123 2.12 10.16 -18.71
N ALA A 124 3.36 10.55 -19.05
CA ALA A 124 4.36 9.65 -19.61
C ALA A 124 4.73 8.51 -18.66
N GLU A 125 4.92 8.81 -17.37
CA GLU A 125 5.20 7.78 -16.36
C GLU A 125 4.04 6.80 -16.22
N ARG A 126 2.81 7.30 -16.09
CA ARG A 126 1.59 6.48 -15.96
C ARG A 126 1.30 5.64 -17.21
N MET A 127 1.61 6.20 -18.38
CA MET A 127 1.48 5.49 -19.66
C MET A 127 2.39 4.27 -19.73
N ILE A 128 3.67 4.42 -19.41
CA ILE A 128 4.62 3.31 -19.40
C ILE A 128 4.27 2.30 -18.30
N GLU A 129 3.85 2.75 -17.12
CA GLU A 129 3.34 1.88 -16.08
C GLU A 129 2.16 1.01 -16.57
N SER A 130 1.19 1.61 -17.27
CA SER A 130 0.04 0.87 -17.82
C SER A 130 0.47 -0.24 -18.79
N PHE A 131 1.47 0.03 -19.64
CA PHE A 131 1.99 -0.97 -20.57
C PHE A 131 2.79 -2.07 -19.89
N MET A 132 3.59 -1.69 -18.86
CA MET A 132 4.30 -2.68 -18.05
C MET A 132 3.35 -3.60 -17.28
N LEU A 133 2.28 -3.04 -16.68
CA LEU A 133 1.26 -3.81 -15.98
C LEU A 133 0.59 -4.81 -16.92
N MET A 134 0.18 -4.36 -18.11
CA MET A 134 -0.45 -5.24 -19.12
C MET A 134 0.48 -6.37 -19.55
N ALA A 135 1.75 -6.08 -19.81
CA ALA A 135 2.73 -7.11 -20.18
C ALA A 135 2.94 -8.12 -19.03
N ASN A 136 3.05 -7.63 -17.79
CA ASN A 136 3.21 -8.47 -16.60
C ASN A 136 1.99 -9.40 -16.39
N GLU A 137 0.76 -8.88 -16.52
CA GLU A 137 -0.48 -9.65 -16.43
C GLU A 137 -0.55 -10.72 -17.52
N THR A 138 -0.30 -10.33 -18.77
CA THR A 138 -0.36 -11.25 -19.94
C THR A 138 0.63 -12.41 -19.82
N VAL A 139 1.87 -12.12 -19.37
CA VAL A 139 2.88 -13.18 -19.18
C VAL A 139 2.49 -14.11 -18.02
N ALA A 140 1.97 -13.57 -16.93
CA ALA A 140 1.53 -14.38 -15.79
C ALA A 140 0.35 -15.28 -16.15
N GLU A 141 -0.64 -14.74 -16.85
CA GLU A 141 -1.81 -15.49 -17.35
C GLU A 141 -1.41 -16.60 -18.30
N HIS A 142 -0.47 -16.33 -19.22
CA HIS A 142 0.04 -17.32 -20.18
C HIS A 142 0.57 -18.57 -19.49
N PHE A 143 1.47 -18.40 -18.52
CA PHE A 143 2.07 -19.53 -17.81
C PHE A 143 1.09 -20.23 -16.86
N SER A 144 0.16 -19.50 -16.27
CA SER A 144 -0.90 -20.09 -15.46
C SER A 144 -1.83 -20.98 -16.30
N LYS A 145 -2.20 -20.55 -17.50
CA LYS A 145 -3.02 -21.35 -18.43
C LYS A 145 -2.31 -22.60 -18.98
N LEU A 146 -0.99 -22.59 -19.03
CA LEU A 146 -0.19 -23.76 -19.43
C LEU A 146 0.05 -24.75 -18.28
N ASP A 147 -0.39 -24.42 -17.06
CA ASP A 147 -0.17 -25.22 -15.84
C ASP A 147 1.32 -25.55 -15.62
N LEU A 148 2.19 -24.58 -15.90
CA LEU A 148 3.64 -24.71 -15.72
C LEU A 148 4.07 -24.07 -14.40
N PRO A 149 5.04 -24.64 -13.68
CA PRO A 149 5.63 -24.00 -12.52
C PRO A 149 6.09 -22.59 -12.86
N PHE A 150 5.67 -21.60 -12.08
CA PHE A 150 5.94 -20.20 -12.39
C PHE A 150 6.09 -19.35 -11.13
N ILE A 151 6.76 -18.20 -11.23
CA ILE A 151 6.89 -17.24 -10.14
C ILE A 151 5.91 -16.08 -10.33
N TYR A 152 5.01 -15.93 -9.36
CA TYR A 152 4.01 -14.87 -9.35
C TYR A 152 4.39 -13.75 -8.38
N ARG A 153 3.90 -12.56 -8.64
CA ARG A 153 3.89 -11.45 -7.69
C ARG A 153 2.49 -11.34 -7.13
N ILE A 154 2.30 -11.79 -5.91
CA ILE A 154 0.99 -11.82 -5.27
C ILE A 154 0.81 -10.70 -4.26
N HIS A 155 -0.44 -10.25 -4.13
CA HIS A 155 -0.87 -9.33 -3.11
C HIS A 155 -2.20 -9.83 -2.55
N GLU A 156 -2.14 -10.44 -1.37
CA GLU A 156 -3.30 -11.03 -0.73
C GLU A 156 -4.27 -9.97 -0.21
N GLU A 157 -5.52 -10.36 -0.02
CA GLU A 157 -6.54 -9.48 0.56
C GLU A 157 -6.14 -8.94 1.93
N PRO A 158 -6.52 -7.71 2.28
CA PRO A 158 -6.23 -7.15 3.59
C PRO A 158 -6.96 -7.92 4.68
N LYS A 159 -6.36 -8.00 5.87
CA LYS A 159 -7.01 -8.63 7.02
C LYS A 159 -8.22 -7.82 7.47
N ALA A 160 -9.35 -8.47 7.72
CA ALA A 160 -10.60 -7.83 8.14
C ALA A 160 -10.41 -6.89 9.35
N GLU A 161 -9.54 -7.26 10.32
CA GLU A 161 -9.21 -6.41 11.47
C GLU A 161 -8.58 -5.08 11.09
N LYS A 162 -7.71 -5.07 10.06
CA LYS A 162 -7.07 -3.85 9.56
C LYS A 162 -8.04 -2.98 8.75
N VAL A 163 -8.89 -3.63 7.94
CA VAL A 163 -9.96 -2.94 7.21
C VAL A 163 -10.93 -2.30 8.19
N GLN A 164 -11.30 -2.98 9.28
CA GLN A 164 -12.18 -2.42 10.30
C GLN A 164 -11.58 -1.16 10.95
N LYS A 165 -10.29 -1.17 11.27
CA LYS A 165 -9.60 0.03 11.78
C LYS A 165 -9.64 1.19 10.80
N PHE A 166 -9.46 0.91 9.51
CA PHE A 166 -9.61 1.92 8.46
C PHE A 166 -11.03 2.49 8.41
N ILE A 167 -12.06 1.63 8.45
CA ILE A 167 -13.47 2.02 8.45
C ILE A 167 -13.78 2.89 9.67
N ASP A 168 -13.37 2.47 10.86
CA ASP A 168 -13.59 3.21 12.09
C ASP A 168 -12.96 4.60 12.02
N TYR A 169 -11.75 4.67 11.47
CA TYR A 169 -11.04 5.92 11.26
C TYR A 169 -11.72 6.81 10.20
N ALA A 170 -12.07 6.28 9.03
CA ALA A 170 -12.78 7.01 7.99
C ALA A 170 -14.15 7.53 8.47
N SER A 171 -14.81 6.76 9.33
CA SER A 171 -16.07 7.18 9.97
C SER A 171 -15.91 8.39 10.89
N SER A 172 -14.72 8.63 11.47
CA SER A 172 -14.43 9.81 12.28
C SER A 172 -14.43 11.11 11.48
N PHE A 173 -14.26 11.03 10.14
CA PHE A 173 -14.41 12.14 9.20
C PHE A 173 -15.84 12.31 8.68
N GLY A 174 -16.80 11.55 9.23
CA GLY A 174 -18.21 11.62 8.85
C GLY A 174 -18.59 10.77 7.65
N LEU A 175 -17.69 9.95 7.14
CA LEU A 175 -17.95 9.00 6.05
C LEU A 175 -18.83 7.86 6.56
N ARG A 176 -19.94 7.61 5.88
CA ARG A 176 -20.85 6.49 6.21
C ARG A 176 -20.49 5.29 5.35
N ILE A 177 -19.83 4.31 5.95
CA ILE A 177 -19.45 3.07 5.29
C ILE A 177 -20.38 1.97 5.76
N TYR A 178 -21.11 1.34 4.84
CA TYR A 178 -22.06 0.28 5.11
C TYR A 178 -21.44 -1.09 4.85
N GLY A 179 -21.69 -2.03 5.73
CA GLY A 179 -21.17 -3.40 5.67
C GLY A 179 -20.15 -3.71 6.76
N THR A 180 -19.78 -4.97 6.89
CA THR A 180 -18.73 -5.43 7.79
C THR A 180 -17.40 -5.46 7.05
N ALA A 181 -16.29 -5.34 7.77
CA ALA A 181 -14.95 -5.34 7.18
C ALA A 181 -14.63 -6.57 6.32
N SER A 182 -15.31 -7.69 6.55
CA SER A 182 -15.19 -8.92 5.77
C SER A 182 -16.05 -8.94 4.49
N GLU A 183 -16.94 -7.98 4.32
CA GLU A 183 -17.86 -7.88 3.17
C GLU A 183 -17.50 -6.70 2.25
N ILE A 184 -16.53 -5.87 2.66
CA ILE A 184 -16.12 -4.70 1.89
C ILE A 184 -15.26 -5.15 0.71
N SER A 185 -15.80 -4.95 -0.50
CA SER A 185 -15.09 -5.19 -1.75
C SER A 185 -14.08 -4.06 -2.07
N GLN A 186 -13.19 -4.32 -3.01
CA GLN A 186 -12.27 -3.32 -3.56
C GLN A 186 -13.00 -2.11 -4.14
N GLU A 187 -14.15 -2.32 -4.79
CA GLU A 187 -14.98 -1.27 -5.35
C GLU A 187 -15.47 -0.29 -4.28
N VAL A 188 -15.91 -0.81 -3.11
CA VAL A 188 -16.31 0.05 -1.98
C VAL A 188 -15.13 0.88 -1.47
N LEU A 189 -13.94 0.29 -1.35
CA LEU A 189 -12.73 1.03 -0.95
C LEU A 189 -12.38 2.10 -1.98
N GLN A 190 -12.51 1.79 -3.26
CA GLN A 190 -12.30 2.72 -4.37
C GLN A 190 -13.31 3.88 -4.33
N ASP A 191 -14.58 3.59 -4.06
CA ASP A 191 -15.64 4.60 -3.93
C ASP A 191 -15.42 5.52 -2.73
N ILE A 192 -14.93 4.99 -1.61
CA ILE A 192 -14.52 5.80 -0.46
C ILE A 192 -13.41 6.78 -0.86
N MET A 193 -12.37 6.29 -1.56
CA MET A 193 -11.25 7.14 -1.97
C MET A 193 -11.68 8.22 -2.98
N ARG A 194 -12.58 7.90 -3.92
CA ARG A 194 -13.17 8.89 -4.82
C ARG A 194 -14.01 9.94 -4.10
N ALA A 195 -14.78 9.51 -3.09
CA ALA A 195 -15.64 10.42 -2.34
C ALA A 195 -14.87 11.46 -1.53
N VAL A 196 -13.60 11.19 -1.22
CA VAL A 196 -12.73 12.11 -0.45
C VAL A 196 -11.71 12.85 -1.32
N GLU A 197 -11.72 12.62 -2.61
CA GLU A 197 -10.79 13.29 -3.54
C GLU A 197 -10.97 14.81 -3.46
N GLY A 198 -9.86 15.52 -3.23
CA GLY A 198 -9.87 16.98 -3.04
C GLY A 198 -10.15 17.46 -1.62
N GLU A 199 -10.50 16.56 -0.69
CA GLU A 199 -10.66 16.90 0.71
C GLU A 199 -9.30 17.00 1.44
N PRO A 200 -9.13 17.87 2.42
CA PRO A 200 -7.86 18.06 3.14
C PRO A 200 -7.32 16.78 3.83
N TYR A 201 -8.19 15.79 4.07
CA TYR A 201 -7.86 14.52 4.71
C TYR A 201 -7.73 13.35 3.72
N ALA A 202 -7.79 13.60 2.41
CA ALA A 202 -7.71 12.55 1.38
C ALA A 202 -6.40 11.77 1.44
N ASP A 203 -5.26 12.47 1.54
CA ASP A 203 -3.92 11.86 1.62
C ASP A 203 -3.78 10.98 2.86
N VAL A 204 -4.34 11.43 3.98
CA VAL A 204 -4.34 10.69 5.24
C VAL A 204 -5.13 9.40 5.12
N LEU A 205 -6.34 9.46 4.55
CA LEU A 205 -7.17 8.27 4.34
C LEU A 205 -6.52 7.30 3.34
N SER A 206 -5.88 7.82 2.29
CA SER A 206 -5.10 7.03 1.33
C SER A 206 -3.96 6.29 2.02
N MET A 207 -3.19 6.97 2.87
CA MET A 207 -2.12 6.37 3.65
C MET A 207 -2.64 5.31 4.64
N MET A 208 -3.75 5.58 5.33
CA MET A 208 -4.37 4.62 6.26
C MET A 208 -4.88 3.38 5.54
N LEU A 209 -5.50 3.56 4.37
CA LEU A 209 -5.92 2.46 3.52
C LEU A 209 -4.70 1.63 3.07
N LEU A 210 -3.65 2.27 2.59
CA LEU A 210 -2.40 1.59 2.19
C LEU A 210 -1.78 0.79 3.35
N ARG A 211 -1.75 1.35 4.56
CA ARG A 211 -1.27 0.65 5.78
C ARG A 211 -2.17 -0.52 6.20
N SER A 212 -3.43 -0.54 5.80
CA SER A 212 -4.33 -1.66 6.04
C SER A 212 -4.06 -2.85 5.12
N MET A 213 -3.45 -2.61 3.95
CA MET A 213 -3.13 -3.62 2.95
C MET A 213 -2.07 -4.61 3.44
N GLN A 214 -2.04 -5.77 2.83
CA GLN A 214 -0.92 -6.71 2.98
C GLN A 214 0.26 -6.26 2.12
N GLN A 215 1.44 -6.77 2.42
CA GLN A 215 2.61 -6.52 1.60
C GLN A 215 2.64 -7.50 0.42
N ALA A 216 2.82 -7.01 -0.79
CA ALA A 216 3.02 -7.86 -1.95
C ALA A 216 4.33 -8.65 -1.82
N ARG A 217 4.34 -9.90 -2.32
CA ARG A 217 5.48 -10.82 -2.24
C ARG A 217 5.55 -11.72 -3.47
N TYR A 218 6.67 -12.38 -3.68
CA TYR A 218 6.77 -13.42 -4.69
C TYR A 218 6.30 -14.77 -4.12
N SER A 219 5.70 -15.60 -4.97
CA SER A 219 5.19 -16.93 -4.63
C SER A 219 5.20 -17.84 -5.86
N GLU A 220 5.34 -19.13 -5.64
CA GLU A 220 5.12 -20.18 -6.62
C GLU A 220 3.63 -20.43 -6.91
N HIS A 221 2.76 -19.99 -6.00
CA HIS A 221 1.31 -20.11 -6.15
C HIS A 221 0.68 -18.77 -6.54
N ASN A 222 -0.23 -18.82 -7.50
CA ASN A 222 -1.02 -17.65 -7.86
C ASN A 222 -2.13 -17.41 -6.83
N HIS A 223 -2.13 -16.24 -6.20
CA HIS A 223 -3.20 -15.74 -5.32
C HIS A 223 -3.75 -14.40 -5.80
N GLY A 224 -3.50 -14.05 -7.08
CA GLY A 224 -3.86 -12.75 -7.62
C GLY A 224 -3.08 -11.58 -7.01
N HIS A 225 -3.45 -10.39 -7.43
CA HIS A 225 -2.86 -9.16 -6.91
C HIS A 225 -3.96 -8.16 -6.52
N TYR A 226 -4.35 -8.17 -5.24
CA TYR A 226 -5.46 -7.38 -4.70
C TYR A 226 -5.39 -5.91 -5.09
N GLY A 227 -4.29 -5.19 -4.83
CA GLY A 227 -4.19 -3.76 -5.14
C GLY A 227 -4.36 -3.42 -6.62
N LEU A 228 -4.03 -4.33 -7.54
CA LEU A 228 -4.22 -4.17 -8.99
C LEU A 228 -5.55 -4.74 -9.49
N ALA A 229 -6.32 -5.41 -8.64
CA ALA A 229 -7.48 -6.20 -9.01
C ALA A 229 -7.17 -7.19 -10.18
N ALA A 230 -5.98 -7.79 -10.17
CA ALA A 230 -5.50 -8.68 -11.22
C ALA A 230 -5.53 -10.12 -10.75
N ASP A 231 -6.14 -11.02 -11.58
CA ASP A 231 -6.20 -12.46 -11.29
C ASP A 231 -4.83 -13.13 -11.43
N TYR A 232 -3.99 -12.60 -12.34
CA TYR A 232 -2.65 -13.09 -12.63
C TYR A 232 -1.69 -11.93 -12.67
N TYR A 233 -0.58 -12.04 -11.94
CA TYR A 233 0.44 -10.99 -11.98
C TYR A 233 1.83 -11.56 -11.70
N THR A 234 2.80 -11.08 -12.44
CA THR A 234 4.23 -11.33 -12.22
C THR A 234 5.04 -10.09 -12.53
N HIS A 235 6.32 -10.14 -12.31
CA HIS A 235 7.26 -9.15 -12.78
C HIS A 235 8.07 -9.69 -13.97
N PHE A 236 7.94 -9.06 -15.13
CA PHE A 236 8.59 -9.45 -16.37
C PHE A 236 9.41 -8.31 -16.99
N THR A 237 8.99 -7.08 -16.79
CA THR A 237 9.45 -5.92 -17.59
C THR A 237 10.77 -5.28 -17.14
N SER A 238 11.40 -5.73 -16.04
CA SER A 238 12.62 -5.10 -15.50
C SER A 238 13.72 -6.08 -15.10
N PRO A 239 14.23 -6.94 -16.02
CA PRO A 239 15.23 -7.98 -15.70
C PRO A 239 16.62 -7.45 -15.31
N ILE A 240 16.94 -6.21 -15.62
CA ILE A 240 18.22 -5.57 -15.25
C ILE A 240 18.32 -5.36 -13.74
N ARG A 241 17.23 -5.00 -13.09
CA ARG A 241 17.19 -4.59 -11.67
C ARG A 241 16.44 -5.54 -10.76
N ARG A 242 15.64 -6.46 -11.29
CA ARG A 242 14.88 -7.44 -10.50
C ARG A 242 15.22 -8.86 -10.93
N TYR A 243 15.68 -9.66 -9.98
CA TYR A 243 16.02 -11.06 -10.26
C TYR A 243 14.80 -11.91 -10.68
N PRO A 244 13.60 -11.76 -10.08
CA PRO A 244 12.43 -12.51 -10.54
C PRO A 244 12.08 -12.28 -12.01
N ASP A 245 12.20 -11.04 -12.51
CA ASP A 245 12.01 -10.75 -13.93
C ASP A 245 13.03 -11.51 -14.81
N LEU A 246 14.30 -11.55 -14.39
CA LEU A 246 15.33 -12.31 -15.08
C LEU A 246 15.01 -13.81 -15.06
N LEU A 247 14.50 -14.32 -13.95
CA LEU A 247 14.05 -15.70 -13.85
C LEU A 247 12.90 -15.98 -14.86
N VAL A 248 11.90 -15.11 -14.91
CA VAL A 248 10.79 -15.21 -15.88
C VAL A 248 11.31 -15.23 -17.31
N HIS A 249 12.27 -14.37 -17.69
CA HIS A 249 12.91 -14.40 -19.01
C HIS A 249 13.60 -15.74 -19.31
N ARG A 250 14.24 -16.34 -18.31
CA ARG A 250 14.85 -17.67 -18.45
C ARG A 250 13.80 -18.76 -18.63
N MET A 251 12.72 -18.72 -17.86
CA MET A 251 11.62 -19.67 -17.94
C MET A 251 10.95 -19.62 -19.33
N ILE A 252 10.65 -18.42 -19.85
CA ILE A 252 10.10 -18.24 -21.21
C ILE A 252 11.00 -18.91 -22.26
N ARG A 253 12.31 -18.73 -22.15
CA ARG A 253 13.28 -19.30 -23.09
C ARG A 253 13.41 -20.82 -22.95
N ASP A 254 13.39 -21.33 -21.74
CA ASP A 254 13.83 -22.69 -21.44
C ASP A 254 12.67 -23.69 -21.48
N TYR A 255 11.42 -23.30 -21.20
CA TYR A 255 10.25 -24.20 -21.21
C TYR A 255 9.97 -24.87 -22.57
N GLY A 256 10.39 -24.27 -23.68
CA GLY A 256 10.29 -24.89 -25.00
C GLY A 256 11.32 -26.00 -25.28
N ARG A 257 12.24 -26.31 -24.34
CA ARG A 257 13.38 -27.20 -24.60
C ARG A 257 13.21 -28.63 -24.11
N SER A 258 12.76 -28.83 -22.87
CA SER A 258 12.51 -30.17 -22.36
C SER A 258 11.56 -30.17 -21.15
N LYS A 259 11.01 -31.36 -20.81
CA LYS A 259 10.11 -31.54 -19.66
C LYS A 259 10.85 -31.48 -18.33
N GLU A 260 12.10 -31.96 -18.28
CA GLU A 260 12.92 -31.95 -17.06
C GLU A 260 13.17 -30.52 -16.57
N ILE A 261 13.06 -29.53 -17.43
CA ILE A 261 13.18 -28.12 -17.08
C ILE A 261 12.02 -27.66 -16.17
N ALA A 262 10.80 -28.13 -16.42
CA ALA A 262 9.65 -27.82 -15.58
C ALA A 262 9.83 -28.38 -14.17
N GLU A 263 10.26 -29.64 -14.05
CA GLU A 263 10.55 -30.29 -12.75
C GLU A 263 11.66 -29.54 -11.98
N HIS A 264 12.69 -29.08 -12.68
CA HIS A 264 13.73 -28.27 -12.07
C HIS A 264 13.18 -26.95 -11.50
N PHE A 265 12.37 -26.23 -12.27
CA PHE A 265 11.78 -24.98 -11.81
C PHE A 265 10.81 -25.19 -10.66
N GLU A 266 10.01 -26.25 -10.66
CA GLU A 266 9.11 -26.59 -9.56
C GLU A 266 9.86 -26.72 -8.21
N GLN A 267 11.08 -27.28 -8.24
CA GLN A 267 11.91 -27.48 -7.06
C GLN A 267 12.56 -26.17 -6.57
N VAL A 268 12.96 -25.27 -7.46
CA VAL A 268 13.77 -24.09 -7.09
C VAL A 268 12.96 -22.82 -6.87
N ILE A 269 11.77 -22.67 -7.49
CA ILE A 269 10.96 -21.46 -7.39
C ILE A 269 10.57 -21.10 -5.96
N PRO A 270 10.14 -22.01 -5.08
CA PRO A 270 9.73 -21.67 -3.70
C PRO A 270 10.83 -20.96 -2.91
N GLU A 271 12.07 -21.45 -3.02
CA GLU A 271 13.21 -20.83 -2.36
C GLU A 271 13.53 -19.46 -2.99
N ILE A 272 13.56 -19.39 -4.33
CA ILE A 272 13.82 -18.14 -5.06
C ILE A 272 12.77 -17.07 -4.74
N ALA A 273 11.49 -17.42 -4.67
CA ALA A 273 10.40 -16.51 -4.34
C ALA A 273 10.56 -15.94 -2.92
N THR A 274 10.85 -16.81 -1.96
CA THR A 274 11.11 -16.42 -0.56
C THR A 274 12.34 -15.51 -0.46
N GLN A 275 13.45 -15.89 -1.08
CA GLN A 275 14.68 -15.11 -1.04
C GLN A 275 14.52 -13.76 -1.74
N SER A 276 13.85 -13.72 -2.89
CA SER A 276 13.59 -12.48 -3.63
C SER A 276 12.73 -11.51 -2.81
N SER A 277 11.69 -11.99 -2.14
CA SER A 277 10.83 -11.17 -1.27
C SER A 277 11.61 -10.61 -0.08
N ASN A 278 12.50 -11.42 0.53
CA ASN A 278 13.34 -10.97 1.65
C ASN A 278 14.38 -9.93 1.21
N ARG A 279 15.01 -10.12 0.04
CA ARG A 279 15.99 -9.18 -0.51
C ARG A 279 15.35 -7.86 -0.93
N GLU A 280 14.15 -7.91 -1.50
CA GLU A 280 13.37 -6.72 -1.83
C GLU A 280 13.07 -5.88 -0.58
N ARG A 281 12.56 -6.50 0.49
CA ARG A 281 12.31 -5.81 1.76
C ARG A 281 13.56 -5.15 2.31
N ARG A 282 14.68 -5.87 2.35
CA ARG A 282 15.95 -5.32 2.81
C ARG A 282 16.43 -4.14 1.94
N ALA A 283 16.21 -4.20 0.62
CA ALA A 283 16.57 -3.10 -0.27
C ALA A 283 15.71 -1.85 0.00
N ILE A 284 14.40 -2.03 0.20
CA ILE A 284 13.48 -0.94 0.57
C ILE A 284 13.84 -0.34 1.93
N GLU A 285 14.17 -1.16 2.92
CA GLU A 285 14.61 -0.70 4.24
C GLU A 285 15.88 0.15 4.12
N ALA A 286 16.89 -0.34 3.39
CA ALA A 286 18.14 0.40 3.16
C ALA A 286 17.90 1.72 2.39
N GLU A 287 16.99 1.73 1.42
CA GLU A 287 16.62 2.95 0.67
C GLU A 287 15.98 3.98 1.60
N ARG A 288 15.02 3.56 2.43
CA ARG A 288 14.37 4.42 3.42
C ARG A 288 15.35 4.98 4.46
N GLU A 289 16.28 4.17 4.95
CA GLU A 289 17.32 4.63 5.87
C GLU A 289 18.21 5.70 5.21
N VAL A 290 18.64 5.50 3.97
CA VAL A 290 19.46 6.48 3.23
C VAL A 290 18.66 7.77 2.98
N GLU A 291 17.39 7.66 2.61
CA GLU A 291 16.50 8.83 2.45
C GLU A 291 16.34 9.60 3.76
N ALA A 292 16.09 8.90 4.88
CA ALA A 292 15.97 9.52 6.20
C ALA A 292 17.26 10.24 6.58
N MET A 293 18.43 9.59 6.41
CA MET A 293 19.74 10.20 6.64
C MET A 293 19.94 11.46 5.79
N LYS A 294 19.57 11.42 4.51
CA LYS A 294 19.72 12.57 3.60
C LYS A 294 18.75 13.70 3.90
N LYS A 295 17.53 13.39 4.29
CA LYS A 295 16.55 14.37 4.77
C LYS A 295 17.02 15.03 6.05
N ALA A 296 17.56 14.27 7.01
CA ALA A 296 18.13 14.80 8.23
C ALA A 296 19.39 15.67 7.95
N GLU A 297 20.32 15.22 7.07
CA GLU A 297 21.48 16.01 6.65
C GLU A 297 21.07 17.35 6.02
N TYR A 298 19.98 17.37 5.24
CA TYR A 298 19.41 18.60 4.69
C TYR A 298 18.89 19.52 5.80
N MET A 299 18.16 18.97 6.76
CA MET A 299 17.53 19.73 7.85
C MET A 299 18.52 20.22 8.92
N GLU A 300 19.76 19.71 8.97
CA GLU A 300 20.80 20.25 9.88
C GLU A 300 21.06 21.75 9.65
N GLU A 301 20.90 22.23 8.41
CA GLU A 301 21.10 23.64 8.05
C GLU A 301 19.91 24.55 8.46
N TYR A 302 18.75 23.96 8.79
CA TYR A 302 17.51 24.66 9.10
C TYR A 302 17.08 24.53 10.56
N VAL A 303 17.99 24.11 11.43
CA VAL A 303 17.74 24.05 12.88
C VAL A 303 17.44 25.45 13.42
N GLY A 304 16.30 25.62 14.08
CA GLY A 304 15.78 26.88 14.60
C GLY A 304 14.71 27.53 13.72
N ASP A 305 14.57 27.11 12.46
CA ASP A 305 13.57 27.64 11.55
C ASP A 305 12.16 27.10 11.84
N GLU A 306 11.15 27.87 11.47
CA GLU A 306 9.74 27.56 11.69
C GLU A 306 9.05 27.26 10.36
N TYR A 307 8.17 26.23 10.39
CA TYR A 307 7.42 25.79 9.22
C TYR A 307 5.97 25.47 9.58
N ASP A 308 5.10 25.63 8.59
CA ASP A 308 3.77 25.03 8.61
C ASP A 308 3.90 23.58 8.10
N ALA A 309 3.27 22.67 8.82
CA ALA A 309 3.42 21.24 8.58
C ALA A 309 2.10 20.51 8.82
N VAL A 310 2.01 19.25 8.40
CA VAL A 310 0.82 18.42 8.55
C VAL A 310 1.13 17.24 9.47
N VAL A 311 0.24 16.94 10.40
CA VAL A 311 0.35 15.75 11.25
C VAL A 311 0.15 14.50 10.40
N SER A 312 1.23 13.75 10.17
CA SER A 312 1.23 12.54 9.34
C SER A 312 0.84 11.29 10.13
N SER A 313 1.15 11.25 11.42
CA SER A 313 0.82 10.12 12.29
C SER A 313 0.79 10.51 13.75
N ILE A 314 -0.04 9.83 14.54
CA ILE A 314 -0.15 10.03 16.00
C ILE A 314 0.09 8.69 16.70
N VAL A 315 1.00 8.70 17.65
CA VAL A 315 1.41 7.54 18.45
C VAL A 315 1.40 7.87 19.94
N LYS A 316 1.51 6.86 20.79
CA LYS A 316 1.48 7.05 22.25
C LYS A 316 2.58 7.99 22.80
N PHE A 317 3.70 8.08 22.09
CA PHE A 317 4.86 8.88 22.52
C PHE A 317 4.99 10.22 21.76
N GLY A 318 4.06 10.56 20.85
CA GLY A 318 4.10 11.86 20.18
C GLY A 318 3.37 11.93 18.85
N LEU A 319 3.72 12.95 18.08
CA LEU A 319 3.21 13.25 16.76
C LEU A 319 4.34 13.14 15.74
N PHE A 320 4.11 12.44 14.63
CA PHE A 320 4.92 12.61 13.44
C PHE A 320 4.30 13.70 12.57
N VAL A 321 5.14 14.56 12.06
CA VAL A 321 4.72 15.74 11.30
C VAL A 321 5.52 15.84 10.04
N GLU A 322 4.85 16.09 8.93
CA GLU A 322 5.44 16.16 7.59
C GLU A 322 5.42 17.58 7.05
N LEU A 323 6.57 18.04 6.59
CA LEU A 323 6.73 19.32 5.89
C LEU A 323 6.25 19.21 4.43
N PRO A 324 5.97 20.35 3.75
CA PRO A 324 5.55 20.34 2.34
C PRO A 324 6.53 19.63 1.38
N ASN A 325 7.80 19.54 1.73
CA ASN A 325 8.84 18.84 0.97
C ASN A 325 9.00 17.36 1.36
N THR A 326 8.02 16.79 2.09
CA THR A 326 8.00 15.39 2.59
C THR A 326 9.06 15.04 3.64
N VAL A 327 9.69 16.02 4.25
CA VAL A 327 10.53 15.77 5.44
C VAL A 327 9.62 15.50 6.62
N GLU A 328 9.77 14.35 7.26
CA GLU A 328 9.01 13.94 8.43
C GLU A 328 9.90 14.04 9.68
N GLY A 329 9.34 14.54 10.78
CA GLY A 329 10.01 14.61 12.08
C GLY A 329 9.05 14.35 13.24
N LEU A 330 9.61 14.12 14.43
CA LEU A 330 8.87 13.77 15.63
C LEU A 330 8.72 14.98 16.57
N ILE A 331 7.50 15.25 17.00
CA ILE A 331 7.22 16.03 18.22
C ILE A 331 6.97 15.04 19.34
N HIS A 332 7.95 14.86 20.22
CA HIS A 332 7.78 13.96 21.35
C HIS A 332 6.74 14.53 22.33
N ILE A 333 5.91 13.66 22.94
CA ILE A 333 4.79 14.07 23.82
C ILE A 333 5.24 14.91 25.01
N THR A 334 6.48 14.73 25.46
CA THR A 334 7.08 15.56 26.55
C THR A 334 7.41 16.99 26.15
N ASN A 335 7.50 17.26 24.84
CA ASN A 335 7.78 18.57 24.26
C ASN A 335 6.49 19.36 23.97
N LEU A 336 5.33 18.76 24.25
CA LEU A 336 4.04 19.44 24.18
C LEU A 336 3.80 20.27 25.46
N PRO A 337 3.02 21.36 25.37
CA PRO A 337 2.89 22.35 26.48
C PRO A 337 2.15 21.84 27.73
N GLU A 338 1.48 20.69 27.62
CA GLU A 338 0.75 20.05 28.72
C GLU A 338 0.72 18.55 28.59
N PHE A 339 0.05 17.86 29.52
CA PHE A 339 -0.19 16.43 29.41
C PHE A 339 -1.30 16.12 28.37
N TYR A 340 -1.04 15.15 27.48
CA TYR A 340 -1.96 14.73 26.43
C TYR A 340 -2.36 13.27 26.58
N HIS A 341 -3.65 13.01 26.43
CA HIS A 341 -4.22 11.66 26.40
C HIS A 341 -4.30 11.17 24.94
N PHE A 342 -3.68 10.02 24.68
CA PHE A 342 -3.76 9.35 23.37
C PHE A 342 -5.04 8.52 23.29
N ASN A 343 -5.83 8.74 22.25
CA ASN A 343 -6.97 7.90 21.87
C ASN A 343 -6.61 7.02 20.68
N GLU A 344 -6.46 5.72 20.92
CA GLU A 344 -6.07 4.75 19.88
C GLU A 344 -7.16 4.57 18.79
N ARG A 345 -8.44 4.76 19.16
CA ARG A 345 -9.54 4.57 18.22
C ARG A 345 -9.59 5.65 17.15
N ASP A 346 -9.43 6.89 17.56
CA ASP A 346 -9.58 8.06 16.69
C ASP A 346 -8.21 8.63 16.26
N LEU A 347 -7.11 8.00 16.69
CA LEU A 347 -5.74 8.46 16.48
C LEU A 347 -5.56 9.96 16.80
N THR A 348 -5.96 10.34 18.01
CA THR A 348 -5.89 11.74 18.48
C THR A 348 -5.08 11.86 19.75
N LEU A 349 -4.44 13.01 19.94
CA LEU A 349 -3.88 13.44 21.21
C LEU A 349 -4.69 14.63 21.72
N ARG A 350 -5.23 14.52 22.95
CA ARG A 350 -6.04 15.57 23.56
C ARG A 350 -5.41 16.08 24.83
N GLY A 351 -5.20 17.39 24.91
CA GLY A 351 -4.70 18.10 26.09
C GLY A 351 -5.67 18.03 27.26
N GLU A 352 -5.13 17.73 28.43
CA GLU A 352 -5.91 17.56 29.66
C GLU A 352 -6.52 18.87 30.16
N LYS A 353 -5.79 19.97 30.02
CA LYS A 353 -6.19 21.29 30.57
C LYS A 353 -6.83 22.18 29.51
N SER A 354 -6.16 22.35 28.35
CA SER A 354 -6.62 23.25 27.28
C SER A 354 -7.75 22.65 26.47
N GLY A 355 -7.80 21.31 26.37
CA GLY A 355 -8.64 20.60 25.40
C GLY A 355 -8.16 20.69 23.95
N THR A 356 -6.95 21.22 23.72
CA THR A 356 -6.32 21.22 22.41
C THR A 356 -6.20 19.79 21.92
N THR A 357 -6.69 19.53 20.70
CA THR A 357 -6.73 18.18 20.14
C THR A 357 -5.97 18.16 18.85
N PHE A 358 -4.97 17.28 18.76
CA PHE A 358 -4.24 16.99 17.54
C PHE A 358 -4.88 15.80 16.82
N ARG A 359 -5.00 15.92 15.49
CA ARG A 359 -5.53 14.89 14.60
C ARG A 359 -4.61 14.69 13.41
N VAL A 360 -4.57 13.48 12.88
CA VAL A 360 -3.84 13.20 11.63
C VAL A 360 -4.49 14.02 10.49
N GLY A 361 -3.66 14.63 9.64
CA GLY A 361 -4.09 15.55 8.59
C GLY A 361 -4.27 17.01 9.03
N GLN A 362 -4.11 17.32 10.32
CA GLN A 362 -4.20 18.69 10.83
C GLN A 362 -2.94 19.47 10.47
N GLN A 363 -3.11 20.71 10.00
CA GLN A 363 -2.01 21.67 9.90
C GLN A 363 -1.62 22.14 11.29
N ILE A 364 -0.33 22.24 11.53
CA ILE A 364 0.28 22.79 12.76
C ILE A 364 1.53 23.57 12.40
N ARG A 365 1.92 24.48 13.29
CA ARG A 365 3.19 25.20 13.16
C ARG A 365 4.24 24.55 14.03
N ILE A 366 5.42 24.38 13.47
CA ILE A 366 6.54 23.70 14.15
C ILE A 366 7.83 24.53 14.04
N ARG A 367 8.79 24.23 14.94
CA ARG A 367 10.19 24.65 14.82
C ARG A 367 11.08 23.42 14.77
N VAL A 368 12.11 23.48 13.95
CA VAL A 368 13.14 22.44 13.88
C VAL A 368 14.06 22.57 15.11
N GLU A 369 14.04 21.57 15.98
CA GLU A 369 14.85 21.56 17.20
C GLU A 369 16.18 20.84 17.00
N ARG A 370 16.16 19.71 16.29
CA ARG A 370 17.32 18.89 16.04
C ARG A 370 17.16 18.11 14.75
N ALA A 371 18.26 17.98 14.02
CA ALA A 371 18.38 17.01 12.94
C ALA A 371 19.72 16.30 13.09
N ASP A 372 19.75 15.00 12.85
CA ASP A 372 20.94 14.17 13.01
C ASP A 372 21.07 13.21 11.82
N LYS A 373 22.00 13.50 10.93
CA LYS A 373 22.23 12.69 9.72
C LYS A 373 22.69 11.28 10.02
N MET A 374 23.29 11.02 11.20
CA MET A 374 23.81 9.67 11.51
C MET A 374 22.69 8.72 11.93
N THR A 375 21.67 9.23 12.58
CA THR A 375 20.49 8.46 12.99
C THR A 375 19.33 8.59 12.01
N GLY A 376 19.33 9.63 11.17
CA GLY A 376 18.20 9.97 10.30
C GLY A 376 17.01 10.58 11.06
N GLU A 377 17.20 10.95 12.33
CA GLU A 377 16.14 11.50 13.19
C GLU A 377 16.06 13.02 13.06
N ILE A 378 14.83 13.53 13.05
CA ILE A 378 14.51 14.94 13.06
C ILE A 378 13.49 15.20 14.17
N ASP A 379 13.83 16.07 15.12
CA ASP A 379 12.96 16.46 16.21
C ASP A 379 12.40 17.87 15.95
N PHE A 380 11.10 18.00 16.13
CA PHE A 380 10.37 19.25 16.03
C PHE A 380 9.80 19.66 17.39
N SER A 381 9.62 20.94 17.60
CA SER A 381 8.77 21.49 18.66
C SER A 381 7.50 22.09 18.09
N TYR A 382 6.42 21.95 18.86
CA TYR A 382 5.14 22.53 18.54
C TYR A 382 5.09 24.01 18.89
N ILE A 383 4.56 24.85 17.97
CA ILE A 383 4.30 26.26 18.19
C ILE A 383 2.79 26.49 18.15
N PRO A 384 2.17 27.03 19.22
CA PRO A 384 0.76 27.39 19.20
C PRO A 384 0.43 28.36 18.07
N SER A 385 -0.62 28.07 17.31
CA SER A 385 -0.99 28.83 16.13
C SER A 385 -2.51 28.88 15.92
N GLU A 386 -2.95 29.59 14.89
CA GLU A 386 -4.36 29.66 14.49
C GLU A 386 -4.93 28.32 13.98
N PHE A 387 -4.08 27.36 13.68
CA PHE A 387 -4.48 26.00 13.26
C PHE A 387 -4.94 25.11 14.42
N ASP A 388 -4.84 25.62 15.67
CA ASP A 388 -5.14 24.82 16.86
C ASP A 388 -6.64 24.57 17.01
N VAL A 389 -7.01 23.30 17.08
CA VAL A 389 -8.40 22.88 17.31
C VAL A 389 -8.65 22.70 18.81
N ILE A 390 -9.44 23.58 19.39
CA ILE A 390 -9.85 23.49 20.79
C ILE A 390 -11.24 22.87 20.90
N GLU A 391 -11.31 21.60 21.30
CA GLU A 391 -12.59 20.94 21.59
C GLU A 391 -13.05 21.32 22.99
N LYS A 392 -14.03 22.23 23.10
CA LYS A 392 -14.73 22.53 24.37
C LYS A 392 -15.36 21.24 24.87
N GLY A 393 -14.83 20.68 25.95
CA GLY A 393 -15.32 19.44 26.54
C GLY A 393 -16.82 19.52 26.80
N LEU A 394 -17.57 18.54 26.34
CA LEU A 394 -18.90 18.24 26.84
C LEU A 394 -18.78 18.06 28.35
N LYS A 395 -19.26 19.05 29.12
CA LYS A 395 -19.36 18.95 30.58
C LYS A 395 -20.12 17.65 30.86
N GLN A 396 -19.45 16.68 31.43
CA GLN A 396 -20.12 15.58 32.11
C GLN A 396 -21.00 16.21 33.18
N SER A 397 -22.31 16.22 32.92
CA SER A 397 -23.28 16.53 33.95
C SER A 397 -23.22 15.44 35.02
N SER A 398 -22.41 15.65 36.01
CA SER A 398 -22.47 14.90 37.27
C SER A 398 -23.84 15.07 37.85
N ARG A 399 -24.69 14.08 37.69
CA ARG A 399 -25.88 13.93 38.51
C ARG A 399 -25.46 13.67 39.95
N SER A 400 -25.34 14.73 40.72
CA SER A 400 -25.44 14.66 42.16
C SER A 400 -26.54 15.64 42.58
N ASP A 401 -27.75 15.17 42.67
CA ASP A 401 -28.73 15.84 43.51
C ASP A 401 -29.38 14.79 44.41
N ARG A 402 -28.89 14.80 45.64
CA ARG A 402 -29.53 14.22 46.79
C ARG A 402 -30.29 15.35 47.52
N GLY A 403 -31.59 15.19 47.62
CA GLY A 403 -32.11 15.56 48.89
C GLY A 403 -33.24 16.55 49.00
N ARG A 404 -34.34 16.02 49.55
CA ARG A 404 -35.36 16.65 50.44
C ARG A 404 -36.47 17.47 49.74
N GLY A 405 -37.59 16.91 49.56
CA GLY A 405 -38.64 16.85 50.63
C GLY A 405 -39.54 18.04 50.59
N SER A 406 -40.78 17.87 50.14
CA SER A 406 -41.96 18.21 50.96
C SER A 406 -43.24 18.05 50.18
N ASN A 407 -44.14 17.36 50.81
CA ASN A 407 -45.60 17.26 50.65
C ASN A 407 -46.30 18.47 50.01
N ARG A 408 -47.24 18.21 49.10
CA ARG A 408 -48.64 18.65 49.28
C ARG A 408 -49.61 17.92 48.30
N ARG A 409 -50.65 17.46 48.95
CA ARG A 409 -51.86 16.81 48.46
C ARG A 409 -52.64 17.67 47.46
N SER A 410 -53.37 17.04 46.57
CA SER A 410 -54.85 16.97 46.40
C SER A 410 -55.19 16.49 45.00
N ASP A 411 -55.84 15.38 44.94
CA ASP A 411 -57.26 15.13 44.75
C ASP A 411 -57.77 14.95 43.29
N LYS A 412 -58.32 13.73 43.09
CA LYS A 412 -59.57 13.35 42.36
C LYS A 412 -59.54 13.54 40.82
N LYS A 413 -59.92 12.59 40.02
CA LYS A 413 -61.03 11.58 39.99
C LYS A 413 -60.88 10.69 38.77
N GLU A 414 -61.06 9.40 38.89
CA GLU A 414 -62.03 8.50 38.26
C GLU A 414 -62.45 8.82 36.81
N ASP A 415 -62.33 7.82 35.91
CA ASP A 415 -63.30 6.86 35.47
C ASP A 415 -62.80 5.84 34.51
N LYS A 416 -62.80 4.58 34.81
CA LYS A 416 -63.56 3.41 34.37
C LYS A 416 -63.82 3.27 32.87
N ARG A 417 -63.39 2.17 32.28
CA ARG A 417 -64.13 0.95 31.92
C ARG A 417 -63.35 0.14 30.85
N LYS A 418 -63.05 -1.10 31.26
CA LYS A 418 -63.57 -2.39 30.73
C LYS A 418 -63.23 -2.63 29.24
N SER A 419 -62.74 -3.75 28.83
CA SER A 419 -62.86 -5.20 29.11
C SER A 419 -62.13 -5.84 27.94
N GLY A 420 -61.51 -6.96 27.92
CA GLY A 420 -61.69 -8.25 28.48
C GLY A 420 -60.86 -9.26 27.71
N ARG A 421 -60.42 -10.23 28.44
CA ARG A 421 -60.33 -11.68 28.14
C ARG A 421 -59.89 -12.09 26.71
N SER A 422 -58.97 -13.06 26.48
CA SER A 422 -58.85 -14.38 27.14
C SER A 422 -57.60 -15.10 26.74
N ASN A 423 -56.98 -15.74 27.69
CA ASN A 423 -56.46 -17.09 27.76
C ASN A 423 -56.29 -17.87 26.43
N ASP A 424 -55.11 -18.43 26.15
CA ASP A 424 -55.00 -19.87 26.31
C ASP A 424 -53.54 -20.34 26.47
N LYS A 425 -53.40 -21.28 27.40
CA LYS A 425 -52.18 -22.04 27.75
C LYS A 425 -52.03 -23.19 26.77
N ARG A 426 -50.79 -23.51 26.35
CA ARG A 426 -50.36 -24.92 26.28
C ARG A 426 -48.87 -25.08 26.40
N LYS A 427 -48.49 -25.84 27.41
CA LYS A 427 -47.19 -26.47 27.68
C LYS A 427 -46.91 -27.55 26.64
N HIS A 428 -45.63 -27.73 26.27
CA HIS A 428 -44.98 -29.05 26.23
C HIS A 428 -43.47 -28.82 25.97
N SER A 429 -42.66 -29.10 26.90
CA SER A 429 -41.83 -30.27 27.26
C SER A 429 -40.53 -30.40 26.43
N GLN A 430 -39.48 -30.30 27.20
CA GLN A 430 -38.07 -30.64 27.00
C GLN A 430 -37.79 -31.85 26.09
N LYS A 431 -36.73 -31.74 25.30
CA LYS A 431 -35.79 -32.85 25.10
C LYS A 431 -34.39 -32.31 24.77
N ASP A 432 -33.49 -32.54 25.71
CA ASP A 432 -32.06 -32.41 25.58
C ASP A 432 -31.52 -33.30 24.45
N LYS A 433 -30.70 -32.72 23.56
CA LYS A 433 -29.72 -33.49 22.79
C LYS A 433 -28.34 -32.82 22.86
N LYS A 434 -27.51 -33.38 23.71
CA LYS A 434 -26.04 -33.16 23.73
C LYS A 434 -25.48 -33.39 22.34
N LYS A 435 -24.90 -32.34 21.69
CA LYS A 435 -24.00 -32.48 20.57
C LYS A 435 -22.57 -32.42 21.07
N LYS A 436 -21.86 -33.56 20.90
CA LYS A 436 -20.42 -33.71 21.13
C LYS A 436 -19.66 -32.76 20.21
N GLY A 437 -18.82 -31.90 20.78
CA GLY A 437 -17.90 -31.02 20.05
C GLY A 437 -16.79 -31.81 19.36
N LYS A 438 -16.60 -31.57 18.08
CA LYS A 438 -15.44 -32.04 17.30
C LYS A 438 -14.21 -31.20 17.70
N LYS A 439 -13.13 -31.89 18.09
CA LYS A 439 -11.82 -31.27 18.40
C LYS A 439 -11.16 -30.77 17.11
N PRO A 440 -10.44 -29.64 17.14
CA PRO A 440 -9.77 -29.11 15.96
C PRO A 440 -8.60 -29.98 15.49
N PHE A 441 -8.44 -30.09 14.19
CA PHE A 441 -7.54 -30.97 13.43
C PHE A 441 -6.03 -30.84 13.77
N TYR A 442 -5.59 -29.70 14.30
CA TYR A 442 -4.14 -29.48 14.57
C TYR A 442 -3.58 -30.20 15.83
N LYS A 443 -4.42 -30.89 16.61
CA LYS A 443 -3.94 -31.71 17.76
C LYS A 443 -3.57 -33.15 17.41
N GLU A 444 -3.77 -33.61 16.20
CA GLU A 444 -3.43 -34.97 15.74
C GLU A 444 -2.04 -35.08 15.10
N VAL A 445 -1.47 -34.00 14.59
CA VAL A 445 -0.17 -34.02 13.91
C VAL A 445 1.02 -34.06 14.89
N ALA A 446 0.84 -33.58 16.13
CA ALA A 446 1.90 -33.53 17.14
C ALA A 446 2.22 -34.87 17.80
N LYS A 447 1.46 -35.96 17.56
CA LYS A 447 1.69 -37.29 18.16
C LYS A 447 2.34 -38.32 17.24
N LYS A 448 2.58 -38.03 15.96
CA LYS A 448 3.25 -38.96 15.02
C LYS A 448 4.75 -38.74 14.84
N GLY A 449 5.33 -37.62 15.36
CA GLY A 449 6.76 -37.30 15.26
C GLY A 449 7.68 -37.88 16.34
N ALA A 450 7.18 -38.62 17.34
CA ALA A 450 7.96 -39.02 18.51
C ALA A 450 8.26 -40.51 18.60
N LYS A 451 8.20 -41.30 17.53
CA LYS A 451 8.47 -42.74 17.55
C LYS A 451 9.36 -43.24 16.41
N HIS A 452 10.44 -42.58 16.08
CA HIS A 452 11.55 -43.23 15.35
C HIS A 452 12.85 -42.48 15.68
N GLY A 453 13.58 -43.04 16.62
CA GLY A 453 14.90 -42.53 17.02
C GLY A 453 15.46 -43.23 18.24
N LYS A 454 15.55 -44.55 18.23
CA LYS A 454 16.49 -45.32 19.09
C LYS A 454 16.83 -46.65 18.41
N GLY A 455 18.07 -46.76 17.94
CA GLY A 455 18.60 -48.00 17.40
C GLY A 455 20.07 -47.87 17.03
N ARG A 456 20.94 -47.94 18.04
CA ARG A 456 22.26 -48.56 18.15
C ARG A 456 23.27 -48.45 17.01
N GLY A 457 24.34 -47.74 17.35
CA GLY A 457 25.65 -47.91 16.76
C GLY A 457 26.28 -49.26 17.09
N LYS A 458 27.15 -49.72 16.22
CA LYS A 458 28.39 -50.44 16.52
C LYS A 458 29.29 -50.43 15.30
N GLY A 459 30.49 -50.02 15.51
CA GLY A 459 31.56 -49.82 14.61
C GLY A 459 32.11 -51.07 13.91
N ARG A 460 32.91 -50.79 12.89
CA ARG A 460 34.14 -51.57 12.58
C ARG A 460 35.09 -50.75 11.72
N ARG A 461 36.30 -50.63 12.19
CA ARG A 461 37.52 -50.24 11.49
C ARG A 461 37.90 -51.27 10.42
N THR A 462 38.70 -50.79 9.47
CA THR A 462 39.74 -51.41 8.63
C THR A 462 39.33 -51.42 7.15
N LYS A 463 40.07 -50.86 6.30
CA LYS A 463 41.39 -50.62 5.80
C LYS A 463 41.36 -49.43 4.84
#